data_36c7e01fb812596822dbbce286d9e90c
#
_entry.id   36c7e01fb812596822dbbce286d9e90c
#
_cell.length_a   1.000
_cell.length_b   1.000
_cell.length_c   1.000
_cell.angle_alpha   90.00
_cell.angle_beta   90.00
_cell.angle_gamma   90.00
#
_symmetry.space_group_name_H-M   'P 1'
#
loop_
_entity.id
_entity.type
_entity.pdbx_description
1 polymer ?
#
loop_
_entity_poly.entity_id
_entity_poly.type
_entity_poly.pdbx_seq_one_letter_code
_entity_poly.pdbx_strand_id
1 'polypeptide(L)'
;MSEAQLKLAMPHPRVRYLHTPLSITDDELVALIGGEDSVDLVTVAQALHWFDLPKFYSLVTRLLRKPGGIIVVWGYYDIVVSPIFDPVMKHFHDTTLPYWNPKIQYIFDAYKTLPFPFESVGLGCEGKPQPLDIPKETSFEGFLRMLRSWSSVTTATDQGVDLLSESVVREFESAWGGPTLVRSVIYKGFMLAGKVKTSVFFL
;
A
#
# COMPACT_ATOMS: atom_id res chain seq x y z
N MET A 1 3.92 -2.45 12.09
CA MET A 1 4.49 -1.08 12.02
C MET A 1 5.76 -1.08 12.85
N SER A 2 6.84 -0.45 12.37
CA SER A 2 8.09 -0.38 13.15
C SER A 2 7.93 0.55 14.36
N GLU A 3 8.72 0.33 15.42
CA GLU A 3 8.72 1.24 16.58
C GLU A 3 9.05 2.69 16.20
N ALA A 4 9.93 2.88 15.21
CA ALA A 4 10.27 4.21 14.71
C ALA A 4 9.06 4.92 14.07
N GLN A 5 8.25 4.20 13.30
CA GLN A 5 7.01 4.74 12.72
C GLN A 5 5.96 5.05 13.80
N LEU A 6 5.87 4.20 14.85
CA LEU A 6 4.94 4.44 15.97
C LEU A 6 5.29 5.71 16.74
N LYS A 7 6.58 6.00 16.93
CA LYS A 7 7.03 7.23 17.61
C LYS A 7 6.66 8.51 16.85
N LEU A 8 6.46 8.42 15.55
CA LEU A 8 6.06 9.54 14.68
C LEU A 8 4.56 9.58 14.41
N ALA A 9 3.79 8.62 14.95
CA ALA A 9 2.36 8.55 14.75
C ALA A 9 1.66 9.73 15.45
N MET A 10 0.78 10.40 14.74
CA MET A 10 0.01 11.52 15.31
C MET A 10 -1.08 11.00 16.24
N PRO A 11 -1.11 11.40 17.51
CA PRO A 11 -2.17 11.00 18.43
C PRO A 11 -3.55 11.42 17.89
N HIS A 12 -4.51 10.52 17.98
CA HIS A 12 -5.90 10.81 17.62
C HIS A 12 -6.85 10.06 18.57
N PRO A 13 -7.92 10.68 19.10
CA PRO A 13 -8.77 10.08 20.13
C PRO A 13 -9.51 8.81 19.71
N ARG A 14 -9.64 8.59 18.39
CA ARG A 14 -10.30 7.40 17.82
C ARG A 14 -9.33 6.42 17.18
N VAL A 15 -8.01 6.63 17.33
CA VAL A 15 -6.98 5.77 16.73
C VAL A 15 -6.09 5.22 17.82
N ARG A 16 -5.93 3.91 17.83
CA ARG A 16 -5.01 3.20 18.70
C ARG A 16 -3.89 2.60 17.86
N TYR A 17 -2.67 3.03 18.12
CA TYR A 17 -1.47 2.49 17.47
C TYR A 17 -0.91 1.36 18.33
N LEU A 18 -0.69 0.20 17.73
CA LEU A 18 -0.19 -0.97 18.42
C LEU A 18 1.10 -1.47 17.77
N HIS A 19 2.12 -1.69 18.58
CA HIS A 19 3.26 -2.50 18.20
C HIS A 19 2.95 -3.96 18.47
N THR A 20 3.03 -4.80 17.46
CA THR A 20 2.82 -6.24 17.57
C THR A 20 4.17 -6.93 17.41
N PRO A 21 4.80 -7.45 18.47
CA PRO A 21 6.05 -8.18 18.38
C PRO A 21 5.84 -9.48 17.58
N LEU A 22 6.91 -9.98 16.96
CA LEU A 22 6.85 -11.23 16.17
C LEU A 22 6.46 -12.46 17.02
N SER A 23 6.62 -12.37 18.35
CA SER A 23 6.28 -13.44 19.29
C SER A 23 4.80 -13.47 19.69
N ILE A 24 4.01 -12.46 19.32
CA ILE A 24 2.58 -12.44 19.65
C ILE A 24 1.85 -13.58 18.95
N THR A 25 1.06 -14.32 19.69
CA THR A 25 0.21 -15.38 19.13
C THR A 25 -1.02 -14.80 18.47
N ASP A 26 -1.66 -15.56 17.57
CA ASP A 26 -2.90 -15.13 16.93
C ASP A 26 -4.02 -14.90 17.97
N ASP A 27 -4.09 -15.71 19.02
CA ASP A 27 -5.08 -15.58 20.10
C ASP A 27 -4.88 -14.30 20.92
N GLU A 28 -3.64 -13.99 21.28
CA GLU A 28 -3.29 -12.75 21.95
C GLU A 28 -3.61 -11.54 21.07
N LEU A 29 -3.32 -11.62 19.76
CA LEU A 29 -3.62 -10.55 18.82
C LEU A 29 -5.13 -10.35 18.66
N VAL A 30 -5.90 -11.41 18.53
CA VAL A 30 -7.37 -11.35 18.48
C VAL A 30 -7.93 -10.69 19.76
N ALA A 31 -7.47 -11.12 20.93
CA ALA A 31 -7.88 -10.52 22.21
C ALA A 31 -7.49 -9.03 22.31
N LEU A 32 -6.29 -8.66 21.86
CA LEU A 32 -5.79 -7.28 21.86
C LEU A 32 -6.61 -6.35 20.98
N ILE A 33 -7.13 -6.83 19.85
CA ILE A 33 -7.94 -6.06 18.90
C ILE A 33 -9.37 -5.87 19.41
N GLY A 34 -9.92 -6.85 20.11
CA GLY A 34 -11.27 -6.77 20.66
C GLY A 34 -12.06 -8.07 20.65
N GLY A 35 -11.42 -9.18 20.31
CA GLY A 35 -12.01 -10.51 20.23
C GLY A 35 -12.39 -10.94 18.81
N GLU A 36 -12.94 -12.14 18.71
CA GLU A 36 -13.46 -12.66 17.46
C GLU A 36 -14.73 -11.89 17.02
N ASP A 37 -14.98 -11.83 15.72
CA ASP A 37 -16.15 -11.17 15.13
C ASP A 37 -16.33 -9.69 15.57
N SER A 38 -15.25 -9.02 15.97
CA SER A 38 -15.28 -7.67 16.56
C SER A 38 -15.01 -6.55 15.57
N VAL A 39 -14.49 -6.87 14.37
CA VAL A 39 -14.01 -5.88 13.40
C VAL A 39 -14.94 -5.79 12.19
N ASP A 40 -15.40 -4.59 11.88
CA ASP A 40 -16.23 -4.33 10.70
C ASP A 40 -15.42 -4.26 9.42
N LEU A 41 -14.19 -3.73 9.51
CA LEU A 41 -13.34 -3.48 8.35
C LEU A 41 -11.86 -3.74 8.67
N VAL A 42 -11.22 -4.57 7.86
CA VAL A 42 -9.75 -4.70 7.82
C VAL A 42 -9.24 -4.06 6.53
N THR A 43 -8.27 -3.17 6.63
CA THR A 43 -7.61 -2.57 5.47
C THR A 43 -6.14 -2.95 5.40
N VAL A 44 -5.66 -3.27 4.19
CA VAL A 44 -4.25 -3.56 3.90
C VAL A 44 -3.79 -2.67 2.76
N ALA A 45 -2.97 -1.68 3.10
CA ALA A 45 -2.44 -0.72 2.14
C ALA A 45 -0.98 -1.03 1.82
N GLN A 46 -0.65 -1.36 0.56
CA GLN A 46 0.73 -1.61 0.07
C GLN A 46 1.52 -2.66 0.86
N ALA A 47 0.86 -3.63 1.52
CA ALA A 47 1.54 -4.50 2.47
C ALA A 47 1.24 -6.00 2.33
N LEU A 48 0.23 -6.40 1.54
CA LEU A 48 -0.22 -7.79 1.49
C LEU A 48 0.89 -8.78 1.12
N HIS A 49 1.76 -8.40 0.20
CA HIS A 49 2.85 -9.23 -0.30
C HIS A 49 3.96 -9.55 0.74
N TRP A 50 3.90 -8.94 1.92
CA TRP A 50 4.82 -9.21 3.03
C TRP A 50 4.33 -10.30 3.98
N PHE A 51 3.04 -10.64 3.94
CA PHE A 51 2.42 -11.56 4.88
C PHE A 51 2.54 -13.03 4.45
N ASP A 52 2.53 -13.93 5.41
CA ASP A 52 2.14 -15.32 5.22
C ASP A 52 0.62 -15.35 4.98
N LEU A 53 0.22 -15.43 3.72
CA LEU A 53 -1.18 -15.22 3.33
C LEU A 53 -2.15 -16.22 3.96
N PRO A 54 -1.88 -17.54 4.01
CA PRO A 54 -2.76 -18.47 4.69
C PRO A 54 -3.01 -18.11 6.15
N LYS A 55 -1.94 -17.80 6.88
CA LYS A 55 -2.01 -17.41 8.29
C LYS A 55 -2.73 -16.06 8.45
N PHE A 56 -2.38 -15.09 7.64
CA PHE A 56 -3.01 -13.77 7.67
C PHE A 56 -4.52 -13.84 7.39
N TYR A 57 -4.94 -14.57 6.38
CA TYR A 57 -6.36 -14.70 6.03
C TYR A 57 -7.14 -15.50 7.07
N SER A 58 -6.53 -16.48 7.73
CA SER A 58 -7.13 -17.16 8.88
C SER A 58 -7.42 -16.18 10.02
N LEU A 59 -6.44 -15.34 10.37
CA LEU A 59 -6.58 -14.30 11.39
C LEU A 59 -7.66 -13.28 11.03
N VAL A 60 -7.65 -12.77 9.79
CA VAL A 60 -8.66 -11.82 9.30
C VAL A 60 -10.07 -12.43 9.37
N THR A 61 -10.22 -13.71 9.01
CA THR A 61 -11.50 -14.41 9.08
C THR A 61 -12.02 -14.52 10.51
N ARG A 62 -11.15 -14.68 11.49
CA ARG A 62 -11.53 -14.69 12.92
C ARG A 62 -11.99 -13.31 13.40
N LEU A 63 -11.29 -12.26 12.99
CA LEU A 63 -11.53 -10.88 13.43
C LEU A 63 -12.79 -10.27 12.82
N LEU A 64 -13.04 -10.53 11.53
CA LEU A 64 -14.14 -9.91 10.81
C LEU A 64 -15.49 -10.38 11.34
N ARG A 65 -16.37 -9.40 11.62
CA ARG A 65 -17.75 -9.63 12.03
C ARG A 65 -18.50 -10.49 11.01
N LYS A 66 -19.25 -11.43 11.50
CA LYS A 66 -20.11 -12.30 10.70
C LYS A 66 -21.58 -12.16 11.13
N PRO A 67 -22.51 -11.79 10.22
CA PRO A 67 -22.23 -11.38 8.83
C PRO A 67 -21.78 -9.92 8.73
N GLY A 68 -21.14 -9.56 7.62
CA GLY A 68 -20.98 -8.16 7.17
C GLY A 68 -19.60 -7.54 7.31
N GLY A 69 -18.64 -8.16 8.00
CA GLY A 69 -17.27 -7.65 8.06
C GLY A 69 -16.55 -7.79 6.72
N ILE A 70 -15.77 -6.78 6.35
CA ILE A 70 -15.13 -6.63 5.03
C ILE A 70 -13.61 -6.50 5.17
N ILE A 71 -12.87 -7.17 4.30
CA ILE A 71 -11.46 -6.87 4.05
C ILE A 71 -11.31 -6.05 2.77
N VAL A 72 -10.49 -5.00 2.82
CA VAL A 72 -10.09 -4.21 1.65
C VAL A 72 -8.57 -4.22 1.55
N VAL A 73 -8.07 -4.69 0.41
CA VAL A 73 -6.65 -4.66 0.07
C VAL A 73 -6.48 -3.70 -1.10
N TRP A 74 -5.55 -2.76 -1.00
CA TRP A 74 -5.31 -1.79 -2.05
C TRP A 74 -3.85 -1.39 -2.15
N GLY A 75 -3.49 -0.87 -3.30
CA GLY A 75 -2.17 -0.34 -3.57
C GLY A 75 -2.18 0.60 -4.76
N TYR A 76 -1.04 1.22 -5.03
CA TYR A 76 -0.79 1.98 -6.25
C TYR A 76 0.57 1.60 -6.82
N TYR A 77 0.72 1.70 -8.13
CA TYR A 77 1.90 1.23 -8.85
C TYR A 77 2.45 2.26 -9.84
N ASP A 78 1.71 3.33 -10.12
CA ASP A 78 2.11 4.34 -11.08
C ASP A 78 1.60 5.73 -10.67
N ILE A 79 2.22 6.76 -11.23
CA ILE A 79 1.94 8.17 -10.96
C ILE A 79 1.83 8.90 -12.30
N VAL A 80 0.69 9.57 -12.51
CA VAL A 80 0.42 10.38 -13.70
C VAL A 80 0.25 11.83 -13.29
N VAL A 81 0.94 12.73 -13.97
CA VAL A 81 0.90 14.18 -13.72
C VAL A 81 0.56 14.95 -14.99
N SER A 82 1.35 14.77 -16.04
CA SER A 82 1.15 15.43 -17.32
C SER A 82 1.94 14.75 -18.44
N PRO A 83 1.57 14.94 -19.72
CA PRO A 83 2.29 14.37 -20.85
C PRO A 83 3.78 14.76 -20.94
N ILE A 84 4.18 15.88 -20.33
CA ILE A 84 5.59 16.33 -20.27
C ILE A 84 6.31 15.65 -19.10
N PHE A 85 5.64 15.47 -17.97
CA PHE A 85 6.23 14.94 -16.75
C PHE A 85 6.33 13.41 -16.76
N ASP A 86 5.34 12.74 -17.28
CA ASP A 86 5.19 11.29 -17.19
C ASP A 86 6.35 10.50 -17.81
N PRO A 87 6.95 10.93 -18.97
CA PRO A 87 8.14 10.27 -19.49
C PRO A 87 9.36 10.38 -18.57
N VAL A 88 9.57 11.53 -17.91
CA VAL A 88 10.65 11.74 -16.96
C VAL A 88 10.45 10.84 -15.73
N MET A 89 9.22 10.78 -15.24
CA MET A 89 8.85 9.89 -14.12
C MET A 89 9.09 8.42 -14.46
N LYS A 90 8.70 8.01 -15.68
CA LYS A 90 8.93 6.64 -16.14
C LYS A 90 10.43 6.33 -16.22
N HIS A 91 11.22 7.23 -16.81
CA HIS A 91 12.67 7.04 -16.88
C HIS A 91 13.29 6.89 -15.48
N PHE A 92 12.93 7.76 -14.55
CA PHE A 92 13.36 7.65 -13.15
C PHE A 92 12.95 6.32 -12.53
N HIS A 93 11.67 5.93 -12.68
CA HIS A 93 11.19 4.65 -12.17
C HIS A 93 12.03 3.48 -12.67
N ASP A 94 12.38 3.47 -13.97
CA ASP A 94 13.20 2.41 -14.56
C ASP A 94 14.60 2.35 -13.89
N THR A 95 15.19 3.50 -13.49
CA THR A 95 16.46 3.52 -12.73
C THR A 95 16.33 2.96 -11.31
N THR A 96 15.14 2.97 -10.73
CA THR A 96 14.91 2.45 -9.37
C THR A 96 14.77 0.94 -9.33
N LEU A 97 14.47 0.28 -10.46
CA LEU A 97 14.14 -1.15 -10.51
C LEU A 97 15.17 -2.08 -9.84
N PRO A 98 16.50 -1.88 -10.00
CA PRO A 98 17.51 -2.74 -9.36
C PRO A 98 17.50 -2.71 -7.83
N TYR A 99 16.91 -1.68 -7.24
CA TYR A 99 16.96 -1.42 -5.79
C TYR A 99 15.67 -1.79 -5.06
N TRP A 100 14.65 -2.24 -5.77
CA TRP A 100 13.43 -2.74 -5.16
C TRP A 100 13.60 -4.16 -4.66
N ASN A 101 12.90 -4.48 -3.54
CA ASN A 101 12.73 -5.88 -3.17
C ASN A 101 11.92 -6.59 -4.27
N PRO A 102 12.30 -7.82 -4.68
CA PRO A 102 11.58 -8.55 -5.75
C PRO A 102 10.08 -8.71 -5.52
N LYS A 103 9.61 -8.71 -4.26
CA LYS A 103 8.18 -8.77 -3.94
C LYS A 103 7.39 -7.55 -4.40
N ILE A 104 8.04 -6.44 -4.80
CA ILE A 104 7.36 -5.27 -5.36
C ILE A 104 6.60 -5.63 -6.63
N GLN A 105 7.04 -6.66 -7.35
CA GLN A 105 6.39 -7.13 -8.57
C GLN A 105 4.90 -7.44 -8.34
N TYR A 106 4.52 -7.93 -7.17
CA TYR A 106 3.11 -8.14 -6.84
C TYR A 106 2.28 -6.84 -6.88
N ILE A 107 2.88 -5.71 -6.50
CA ILE A 107 2.24 -4.38 -6.60
C ILE A 107 2.09 -3.98 -8.07
N PHE A 108 3.15 -4.11 -8.86
CA PHE A 108 3.13 -3.77 -10.28
C PHE A 108 2.11 -4.63 -11.06
N ASP A 109 1.92 -5.88 -10.64
CA ASP A 109 0.91 -6.79 -11.16
C ASP A 109 -0.48 -6.58 -10.51
N ALA A 110 -0.65 -5.55 -9.69
CA ALA A 110 -1.90 -5.23 -9.00
C ALA A 110 -2.46 -6.41 -8.19
N TYR A 111 -1.59 -7.23 -7.58
CA TYR A 111 -1.92 -8.44 -6.82
C TYR A 111 -2.71 -9.50 -7.59
N LYS A 112 -2.73 -9.48 -8.92
CA LYS A 112 -3.49 -10.42 -9.76
C LYS A 112 -3.13 -11.88 -9.51
N THR A 113 -1.89 -12.15 -9.09
CA THR A 113 -1.37 -13.51 -8.87
C THR A 113 -1.45 -13.96 -7.41
N LEU A 114 -1.84 -13.08 -6.50
CA LEU A 114 -2.00 -13.43 -5.10
C LEU A 114 -3.39 -14.02 -4.83
N PRO A 115 -3.49 -15.05 -3.97
CA PRO A 115 -4.80 -15.56 -3.57
C PRO A 115 -5.58 -14.51 -2.77
N PHE A 116 -6.89 -14.46 -2.97
CA PHE A 116 -7.81 -13.62 -2.23
C PHE A 116 -9.12 -14.38 -1.95
N PRO A 117 -9.15 -15.27 -0.92
CA PRO A 117 -10.20 -16.27 -0.74
C PRO A 117 -11.50 -15.72 -0.15
N PHE A 118 -11.80 -14.46 -0.38
CA PHE A 118 -13.01 -13.80 0.10
C PHE A 118 -14.08 -13.71 -0.98
N GLU A 119 -15.35 -13.66 -0.59
CA GLU A 119 -16.45 -13.42 -1.51
C GLU A 119 -16.47 -11.94 -1.91
N SER A 120 -16.44 -11.64 -3.19
CA SER A 120 -16.40 -10.27 -3.69
C SER A 120 -17.63 -9.46 -3.26
N VAL A 121 -17.38 -8.20 -2.91
CA VAL A 121 -18.45 -7.21 -2.64
C VAL A 121 -18.63 -6.22 -3.79
N GLY A 122 -18.14 -6.56 -4.99
CA GLY A 122 -18.27 -5.73 -6.20
C GLY A 122 -17.12 -4.74 -6.43
N LEU A 123 -16.08 -4.77 -5.58
CA LEU A 123 -14.91 -3.88 -5.64
C LEU A 123 -13.62 -4.67 -5.90
N GLY A 124 -13.61 -5.44 -6.96
CA GLY A 124 -12.53 -6.37 -7.31
C GLY A 124 -12.63 -7.71 -6.60
N CYS A 125 -11.89 -8.70 -7.10
CA CYS A 125 -11.81 -10.05 -6.55
C CYS A 125 -10.48 -10.69 -6.97
N GLU A 126 -10.23 -11.92 -6.51
CA GLU A 126 -9.04 -12.70 -6.89
C GLU A 126 -8.84 -12.70 -8.41
N GLY A 127 -7.63 -12.38 -8.85
CA GLY A 127 -7.24 -12.28 -10.26
C GLY A 127 -7.83 -11.10 -11.04
N LYS A 128 -8.80 -10.38 -10.47
CA LYS A 128 -9.50 -9.25 -11.12
C LYS A 128 -9.62 -8.05 -10.18
N PRO A 129 -8.51 -7.37 -9.85
CA PRO A 129 -8.56 -6.17 -9.03
C PRO A 129 -9.35 -5.06 -9.73
N GLN A 130 -10.05 -4.24 -8.95
CA GLN A 130 -10.71 -3.03 -9.44
C GLN A 130 -9.66 -1.93 -9.61
N PRO A 131 -9.53 -1.32 -10.79
CA PRO A 131 -8.70 -0.13 -10.98
C PRO A 131 -9.17 1.03 -10.10
N LEU A 132 -8.23 1.82 -9.59
CA LEU A 132 -8.48 2.94 -8.71
C LEU A 132 -7.59 4.12 -9.10
N ASP A 133 -8.18 5.29 -9.30
CA ASP A 133 -7.47 6.55 -9.46
C ASP A 133 -7.56 7.34 -8.15
N ILE A 134 -6.40 7.66 -7.57
CA ILE A 134 -6.31 8.39 -6.31
C ILE A 134 -5.73 9.78 -6.62
N PRO A 135 -6.59 10.80 -6.81
CA PRO A 135 -6.11 12.15 -7.07
C PRO A 135 -5.56 12.78 -5.78
N LYS A 136 -4.47 13.51 -5.92
CA LYS A 136 -3.85 14.27 -4.84
C LYS A 136 -3.20 15.53 -5.37
N GLU A 137 -3.45 16.66 -4.73
CA GLU A 137 -2.65 17.87 -4.96
C GLU A 137 -1.35 17.82 -4.15
N THR A 138 -0.25 18.15 -4.80
CA THR A 138 1.06 18.20 -4.14
C THR A 138 1.95 19.28 -4.75
N SER A 139 2.80 19.87 -3.93
CA SER A 139 3.88 20.74 -4.37
C SER A 139 5.05 19.92 -4.92
N PHE A 140 5.96 20.56 -5.64
CA PHE A 140 7.17 19.91 -6.13
C PHE A 140 8.01 19.31 -4.99
N GLU A 141 8.19 20.04 -3.90
CA GLU A 141 8.89 19.53 -2.71
C GLU A 141 8.16 18.33 -2.07
N GLY A 142 6.83 18.37 -2.02
CA GLY A 142 6.01 17.25 -1.56
C GLY A 142 6.18 16.00 -2.42
N PHE A 143 6.27 16.19 -3.73
CA PHE A 143 6.58 15.11 -4.69
C PHE A 143 7.99 14.53 -4.46
N LEU A 144 9.02 15.36 -4.36
CA LEU A 144 10.38 14.90 -4.09
C LEU A 144 10.50 14.16 -2.73
N ARG A 145 9.80 14.65 -1.71
CA ARG A 145 9.75 13.98 -0.39
C ARG A 145 9.13 12.59 -0.50
N MET A 146 8.11 12.44 -1.33
CA MET A 146 7.51 11.13 -1.59
C MET A 146 8.51 10.19 -2.28
N LEU A 147 9.24 10.65 -3.32
CA LEU A 147 10.28 9.83 -3.97
C LEU A 147 11.39 9.43 -3.00
N ARG A 148 11.86 10.36 -2.14
CA ARG A 148 12.86 10.07 -1.10
C ARG A 148 12.39 9.02 -0.08
N SER A 149 11.08 8.85 0.08
CA SER A 149 10.50 7.84 0.97
C SER A 149 10.40 6.44 0.35
N TRP A 150 10.69 6.29 -0.93
CA TRP A 150 10.67 4.97 -1.58
C TRP A 150 11.79 4.08 -1.04
N SER A 151 11.46 2.83 -0.74
CA SER A 151 12.46 1.87 -0.25
C SER A 151 13.58 1.62 -1.25
N SER A 152 13.32 1.70 -2.56
CA SER A 152 14.34 1.62 -3.59
C SER A 152 15.34 2.77 -3.51
N VAL A 153 14.88 4.00 -3.28
CA VAL A 153 15.76 5.17 -3.13
C VAL A 153 16.61 5.03 -1.87
N THR A 154 16.03 4.59 -0.76
CA THR A 154 16.78 4.31 0.48
C THR A 154 17.81 3.21 0.25
N THR A 155 17.43 2.10 -0.39
CA THR A 155 18.34 0.98 -0.70
C THR A 155 19.50 1.43 -1.59
N ALA A 156 19.23 2.25 -2.62
CA ALA A 156 20.28 2.80 -3.47
C ALA A 156 21.25 3.69 -2.69
N THR A 157 20.72 4.55 -1.82
CA THR A 157 21.53 5.43 -0.94
C THR A 157 22.43 4.61 -0.02
N ASP A 158 21.91 3.54 0.59
CA ASP A 158 22.69 2.63 1.44
C ASP A 158 23.83 1.93 0.66
N GLN A 159 23.68 1.79 -0.65
CA GLN A 159 24.70 1.26 -1.58
C GLN A 159 25.61 2.35 -2.17
N GLY A 160 25.50 3.59 -1.72
CA GLY A 160 26.29 4.72 -2.20
C GLY A 160 25.84 5.30 -3.55
N VAL A 161 24.61 5.00 -3.98
CA VAL A 161 24.03 5.51 -5.24
C VAL A 161 22.98 6.57 -4.94
N ASP A 162 23.21 7.79 -5.43
CA ASP A 162 22.24 8.89 -5.35
C ASP A 162 21.34 8.93 -6.59
N LEU A 163 20.17 8.29 -6.50
CA LEU A 163 19.17 8.29 -7.56
C LEU A 163 18.48 9.66 -7.73
N LEU A 164 18.48 10.50 -6.71
CA LEU A 164 17.90 11.84 -6.74
C LEU A 164 18.99 12.92 -6.74
N SER A 165 20.02 12.71 -7.56
CA SER A 165 21.09 13.69 -7.77
C SER A 165 20.53 15.04 -8.21
N GLU A 166 21.33 16.08 -8.08
CA GLU A 166 20.95 17.45 -8.46
C GLU A 166 20.50 17.54 -9.94
N SER A 167 21.12 16.77 -10.84
CA SER A 167 20.72 16.73 -12.25
C SER A 167 19.34 16.12 -12.45
N VAL A 168 19.03 15.03 -11.75
CA VAL A 168 17.70 14.37 -11.80
C VAL A 168 16.63 15.27 -11.20
N VAL A 169 16.92 15.94 -10.09
CA VAL A 169 15.99 16.89 -9.46
C VAL A 169 15.70 18.06 -10.40
N ARG A 170 16.71 18.60 -11.11
CA ARG A 170 16.51 19.66 -12.11
C ARG A 170 15.67 19.21 -13.30
N GLU A 171 15.83 17.98 -13.76
CA GLU A 171 15.01 17.42 -14.84
C GLU A 171 13.55 17.32 -14.40
N PHE A 172 13.29 16.81 -13.20
CA PHE A 172 11.95 16.80 -12.61
C PHE A 172 11.37 18.21 -12.46
N GLU A 173 12.15 19.17 -11.94
CA GLU A 173 11.71 20.55 -11.77
C GLU A 173 11.30 21.19 -13.10
N SER A 174 12.10 20.99 -14.13
CA SER A 174 11.79 21.46 -15.49
C SER A 174 10.49 20.86 -16.02
N ALA A 175 10.33 19.54 -15.91
CA ALA A 175 9.13 18.84 -16.36
C ALA A 175 7.90 19.17 -15.49
N TRP A 176 8.11 19.48 -14.21
CA TRP A 176 7.07 19.97 -13.29
C TRP A 176 6.55 21.36 -13.67
N GLY A 177 7.36 22.18 -14.34
CA GLY A 177 7.05 23.55 -14.75
C GLY A 177 7.45 24.60 -13.71
N GLY A 178 8.35 24.23 -12.78
CA GLY A 178 8.90 25.10 -11.76
C GLY A 178 8.57 24.69 -10.34
N PRO A 179 9.41 25.08 -9.35
CA PRO A 179 9.37 24.53 -7.99
C PRO A 179 8.18 25.05 -7.14
N THR A 180 7.56 26.16 -7.57
CA THR A 180 6.46 26.80 -6.83
C THR A 180 5.09 26.27 -7.19
N LEU A 181 4.98 25.46 -8.25
CA LEU A 181 3.69 24.95 -8.72
C LEU A 181 3.18 23.82 -7.82
N VAL A 182 1.89 23.87 -7.55
CA VAL A 182 1.10 22.73 -7.03
C VAL A 182 0.44 22.05 -8.22
N ARG A 183 0.51 20.75 -8.29
CA ARG A 183 -0.09 19.96 -9.37
C ARG A 183 -1.02 18.89 -8.83
N SER A 184 -2.04 18.60 -9.61
CA SER A 184 -2.84 17.40 -9.41
C SER A 184 -2.04 16.19 -9.89
N VAL A 185 -1.84 15.23 -9.03
CA VAL A 185 -1.13 13.97 -9.27
C VAL A 185 -2.14 12.85 -9.10
N ILE A 186 -2.21 11.95 -10.08
CA ILE A 186 -3.08 10.77 -10.01
C ILE A 186 -2.22 9.55 -9.74
N TYR A 187 -2.40 8.93 -8.58
CA TYR A 187 -1.83 7.62 -8.30
C TYR A 187 -2.72 6.56 -8.93
N LYS A 188 -2.18 5.80 -9.88
CA LYS A 188 -2.84 4.66 -10.50
C LYS A 188 -2.74 3.47 -9.55
N GLY A 189 -3.87 3.06 -9.05
CA GLY A 189 -3.97 2.02 -8.05
C GLY A 189 -4.94 0.92 -8.41
N PHE A 190 -5.13 0.04 -7.46
CA PHE A 190 -6.03 -1.10 -7.53
C PHE A 190 -6.58 -1.43 -6.16
N MET A 191 -7.70 -2.14 -6.16
CA MET A 191 -8.38 -2.58 -4.94
C MET A 191 -8.96 -3.99 -5.12
N LEU A 192 -8.96 -4.75 -4.04
CA LEU A 192 -9.67 -6.01 -3.85
C LEU A 192 -10.50 -5.87 -2.57
N ALA A 193 -11.78 -6.15 -2.61
CA ALA A 193 -12.62 -6.12 -1.43
C ALA A 193 -13.53 -7.35 -1.35
N GLY A 194 -13.65 -7.89 -0.15
CA GLY A 194 -14.44 -9.10 0.05
C GLY A 194 -14.88 -9.30 1.48
N LYS A 195 -15.84 -10.17 1.65
CA LYS A 195 -16.36 -10.65 2.95
C LYS A 195 -16.01 -12.12 3.14
N VAL A 196 -16.06 -12.59 4.38
CA VAL A 196 -15.91 -14.01 4.69
C VAL A 196 -17.00 -14.80 3.96
N LYS A 197 -16.61 -15.86 3.26
CA LYS A 197 -17.57 -16.77 2.62
C LYS A 197 -18.46 -17.39 3.69
N THR A 198 -19.77 -17.24 3.55
CA THR A 198 -20.73 -17.93 4.39
C THR A 198 -20.72 -19.40 3.99
N SER A 199 -20.33 -20.30 4.89
CA SER A 199 -20.51 -21.74 4.66
C SER A 199 -22.00 -22.00 4.59
N VAL A 200 -22.50 -22.29 3.39
CA VAL A 200 -23.89 -22.80 3.23
C VAL A 200 -23.84 -24.25 3.69
N PHE A 201 -24.23 -24.49 4.93
CA PHE A 201 -24.55 -25.83 5.34
C PHE A 201 -25.86 -26.21 4.64
N PHE A 202 -25.80 -27.01 3.61
CA PHE A 202 -26.97 -27.74 3.12
C PHE A 202 -27.36 -28.73 4.22
N LEU A 203 -28.46 -28.50 4.90
CA LEU A 203 -29.13 -29.44 5.78
C LEU A 203 -29.83 -30.53 4.97
#